data_b9f02aa97264b96ef29378ddc8bf7bdc
#
_entry.id   b9f02aa97264b96ef29378ddc8bf7bdc
#
_cell.length_a   1.000
_cell.length_b   1.000
_cell.length_c   1.000
_cell.angle_alpha   90.00
_cell.angle_beta   90.00
_cell.angle_gamma   90.00
#
_symmetry.space_group_name_H-M   'P 1'
#
loop_
_entity.id
_entity.type
_entity.pdbx_description
1 polymer ?
#
loop_
_entity_poly.entity_id
_entity_poly.type
_entity_poly.pdbx_seq_one_letter_code
_entity_poly.pdbx_strand_id
1 'polypeptide(L)'
;MRLLFLSIFTFIILTTQAQYFLYWNDEFEQAEINSANWTHEIGASGWGNNELQYYTNSPSNSFIENGLLKIRAKNEPIFNSQYSSARMISKGKFEFRYGRIEARIKVPMGQGLWPAFWLLGANISQVSWPVCGEVDIMEHIGNEYQNYGTFHFDSLGHRYHGNSYSLDPTLFHQYAFVWTPTTMTWLVDNNPYYSVNITNGIGNKEEFHLPFFILLNIAVGGNWPGSPSTSTIFPAEMQIDYIRVYKDNSELGLAENQESLVSVYPNPAGTSLKVQSLNSAIIKDITITSSSGQTIGTRAINLLGEIDVADLLPGLYFITCIDESDRPYSTRFIKE
;
A
#
# COMPACT_ATOMS: atom_id res chain seq x y z
N MET A 1 8.87 -51.82 40.00
CA MET A 1 8.96 -50.37 39.91
C MET A 1 9.08 -50.04 38.43
N ARG A 2 7.96 -49.69 37.77
CA ARG A 2 7.90 -49.33 36.36
C ARG A 2 8.02 -47.81 36.26
N LEU A 3 9.13 -47.32 35.65
CA LEU A 3 9.27 -45.93 35.29
C LEU A 3 8.39 -45.60 34.08
N LEU A 4 7.44 -44.67 34.24
CA LEU A 4 6.69 -44.05 33.13
C LEU A 4 7.57 -42.92 32.58
N PHE A 5 8.01 -43.06 31.33
CA PHE A 5 8.59 -41.92 30.58
C PHE A 5 7.46 -41.05 30.03
N LEU A 6 7.32 -39.84 30.53
CA LEU A 6 6.40 -38.81 30.02
C LEU A 6 7.14 -38.06 28.90
N SER A 7 6.80 -38.33 27.65
CA SER A 7 7.30 -37.58 26.50
C SER A 7 6.54 -36.28 26.39
N ILE A 8 7.20 -35.15 26.70
CA ILE A 8 6.67 -33.80 26.48
C ILE A 8 6.87 -33.46 24.98
N PHE A 9 5.79 -33.48 24.21
CA PHE A 9 5.77 -32.97 22.85
C PHE A 9 5.67 -31.43 22.91
N THR A 10 6.77 -30.74 22.65
CA THR A 10 6.76 -29.28 22.49
C THR A 10 6.27 -28.97 21.06
N PHE A 11 5.04 -28.48 20.97
CA PHE A 11 4.51 -27.94 19.72
C PHE A 11 5.20 -26.60 19.45
N ILE A 12 6.12 -26.54 18.49
CA ILE A 12 6.67 -25.28 17.95
C ILE A 12 5.60 -24.75 16.99
N ILE A 13 4.86 -23.73 17.42
CA ILE A 13 3.99 -22.96 16.50
C ILE A 13 4.93 -22.08 15.68
N LEU A 14 5.22 -22.49 14.46
CA LEU A 14 5.86 -21.64 13.46
C LEU A 14 4.81 -20.62 13.00
N THR A 15 4.87 -19.42 13.53
CA THR A 15 4.14 -18.28 12.96
C THR A 15 4.82 -17.90 11.65
N THR A 16 4.25 -18.28 10.52
CA THR A 16 4.65 -17.74 9.22
C THR A 16 4.28 -16.26 9.21
N GLN A 17 5.26 -15.37 9.39
CA GLN A 17 5.07 -13.97 9.07
C GLN A 17 4.93 -13.85 7.55
N ALA A 18 3.83 -13.25 7.08
CA ALA A 18 3.66 -12.90 5.68
C ALA A 18 4.89 -12.06 5.25
N GLN A 19 5.62 -12.56 4.26
CA GLN A 19 6.81 -11.87 3.77
C GLN A 19 6.37 -10.86 2.71
N TYR A 20 6.28 -9.59 3.10
CA TYR A 20 5.97 -8.48 2.20
C TYR A 20 7.19 -8.11 1.35
N PHE A 21 6.96 -7.78 0.07
CA PHE A 21 7.96 -7.14 -0.79
C PHE A 21 7.46 -5.75 -1.21
N LEU A 22 8.39 -4.81 -1.41
CA LEU A 22 8.06 -3.48 -1.88
C LEU A 22 7.54 -3.56 -3.32
N TYR A 23 6.30 -3.13 -3.54
CA TYR A 23 5.61 -3.18 -4.82
C TYR A 23 5.62 -1.83 -5.54
N TRP A 24 5.42 -0.74 -4.80
CA TRP A 24 5.46 0.62 -5.28
C TRP A 24 5.86 1.57 -4.17
N ASN A 25 6.53 2.66 -4.53
CA ASN A 25 6.89 3.71 -3.58
C ASN A 25 7.05 5.07 -4.24
N ASP A 26 6.95 6.13 -3.43
CA ASP A 26 7.46 7.46 -3.70
C ASP A 26 8.17 7.96 -2.43
N GLU A 27 9.48 8.13 -2.53
CA GLU A 27 10.35 8.57 -1.43
C GLU A 27 10.55 10.09 -1.41
N PHE A 28 9.97 10.81 -2.38
CA PHE A 28 10.04 12.28 -2.53
C PHE A 28 11.46 12.87 -2.51
N GLU A 29 12.47 12.09 -2.95
CA GLU A 29 13.87 12.52 -3.03
C GLU A 29 14.17 13.35 -4.29
N GLN A 30 13.29 13.33 -5.29
CA GLN A 30 13.41 14.11 -6.51
C GLN A 30 13.12 15.60 -6.27
N ALA A 31 13.57 16.46 -7.21
CA ALA A 31 13.38 17.90 -7.09
C ALA A 31 11.93 18.38 -7.30
N GLU A 32 11.12 17.59 -8.02
CA GLU A 32 9.73 17.91 -8.37
C GLU A 32 8.82 16.73 -8.14
N ILE A 33 7.54 17.02 -7.92
CA ILE A 33 6.49 15.98 -7.77
C ILE A 33 6.42 15.16 -9.06
N ASN A 34 6.57 13.84 -8.94
CA ASN A 34 6.55 12.94 -10.08
C ASN A 34 5.16 12.87 -10.71
N SER A 35 5.00 13.49 -11.88
CA SER A 35 3.75 13.49 -12.63
C SER A 35 3.35 12.11 -13.18
N ALA A 36 4.24 11.10 -13.16
CA ALA A 36 3.89 9.73 -13.47
C ALA A 36 3.11 9.06 -12.31
N ASN A 37 3.32 9.51 -11.07
CA ASN A 37 2.66 8.99 -9.87
C ASN A 37 1.42 9.80 -9.48
N TRP A 38 1.43 11.13 -9.70
CA TRP A 38 0.46 12.04 -9.12
C TRP A 38 -0.23 12.95 -10.13
N THR A 39 -1.50 13.21 -9.87
CA THR A 39 -2.31 14.25 -10.53
C THR A 39 -2.90 15.15 -9.45
N HIS A 40 -3.00 16.46 -9.72
CA HIS A 40 -3.69 17.40 -8.86
C HIS A 40 -5.18 17.48 -9.25
N GLU A 41 -6.06 17.41 -8.27
CA GLU A 41 -7.44 17.82 -8.43
C GLU A 41 -7.56 19.33 -8.15
N ILE A 42 -8.32 20.03 -8.98
CA ILE A 42 -8.41 21.50 -8.97
C ILE A 42 -9.86 21.94 -8.80
N GLY A 43 -10.09 22.93 -7.94
CA GLY A 43 -11.41 23.53 -7.78
C GLY A 43 -11.84 23.75 -6.34
N ALA A 44 -13.06 24.30 -6.19
CA ALA A 44 -13.69 24.66 -4.92
C ALA A 44 -15.19 24.34 -4.96
N SER A 45 -15.52 23.05 -5.10
CA SER A 45 -16.92 22.58 -5.10
C SER A 45 -17.45 22.25 -3.71
N GLY A 46 -16.67 22.54 -2.63
CA GLY A 46 -16.95 22.10 -1.26
C GLY A 46 -16.67 20.62 -1.03
N TRP A 47 -16.27 19.87 -2.06
CA TRP A 47 -15.79 18.49 -2.06
C TRP A 47 -16.65 17.49 -1.26
N GLY A 48 -17.98 17.75 -1.20
CA GLY A 48 -18.94 16.93 -0.46
C GLY A 48 -19.08 17.28 1.02
N ASN A 49 -18.16 18.09 1.59
CA ASN A 49 -18.08 18.38 3.02
C ASN A 49 -18.23 19.88 3.37
N ASN A 50 -18.65 20.75 2.43
CA ASN A 50 -18.66 22.20 2.58
C ASN A 50 -17.27 22.78 2.92
N GLU A 51 -16.22 22.20 2.34
CA GLU A 51 -14.85 22.68 2.48
C GLU A 51 -14.66 24.06 1.84
N LEU A 52 -13.78 24.88 2.41
CA LEU A 52 -13.67 26.31 2.08
C LEU A 52 -12.51 26.62 1.13
N GLN A 53 -11.55 25.72 0.95
CA GLN A 53 -10.38 25.95 0.10
C GLN A 53 -10.69 25.76 -1.38
N TYR A 54 -9.88 26.40 -2.20
CA TYR A 54 -9.66 26.05 -3.59
C TYR A 54 -8.41 25.16 -3.68
N TYR A 55 -8.55 23.94 -4.18
CA TYR A 55 -7.40 23.10 -4.48
C TYR A 55 -6.74 23.53 -5.80
N THR A 56 -5.41 23.62 -5.77
CA THR A 56 -4.57 24.07 -6.90
C THR A 56 -3.50 23.05 -7.25
N ASN A 57 -2.89 23.22 -8.43
CA ASN A 57 -1.64 22.57 -8.81
C ASN A 57 -0.42 23.52 -8.66
N SER A 58 -0.57 24.60 -7.92
CA SER A 58 0.50 25.56 -7.70
C SER A 58 1.65 24.97 -6.88
N PRO A 59 2.91 25.19 -7.26
CA PRO A 59 4.07 24.82 -6.43
C PRO A 59 4.12 25.57 -5.09
N SER A 60 3.25 26.55 -4.86
CA SER A 60 3.08 27.17 -3.55
C SER A 60 2.21 26.37 -2.59
N ASN A 61 1.38 25.39 -3.11
CA ASN A 61 0.51 24.56 -2.32
C ASN A 61 0.98 23.09 -2.23
N SER A 62 1.79 22.62 -3.20
CA SER A 62 2.43 21.31 -3.13
C SER A 62 3.78 21.33 -3.81
N PHE A 63 4.81 20.85 -3.12
CA PHE A 63 6.20 20.87 -3.58
C PHE A 63 7.05 19.90 -2.77
N ILE A 64 8.24 19.58 -3.30
CA ILE A 64 9.25 18.80 -2.59
C ILE A 64 10.31 19.74 -2.05
N GLU A 65 10.65 19.59 -0.78
CA GLU A 65 11.70 20.33 -0.11
C GLU A 65 12.38 19.47 0.96
N ASN A 66 13.71 19.37 0.89
CA ASN A 66 14.53 18.57 1.82
C ASN A 66 14.12 17.08 1.89
N GLY A 67 13.78 16.46 0.75
CA GLY A 67 13.35 15.07 0.70
C GLY A 67 11.95 14.81 1.26
N LEU A 68 11.12 15.84 1.39
CA LEU A 68 9.75 15.73 1.90
C LEU A 68 8.76 16.31 0.87
N LEU A 69 7.69 15.59 0.58
CA LEU A 69 6.53 16.21 -0.04
C LEU A 69 5.83 17.08 0.99
N LYS A 70 5.59 18.35 0.63
CA LYS A 70 4.82 19.29 1.43
C LYS A 70 3.52 19.64 0.73
N ILE A 71 2.40 19.43 1.43
CA ILE A 71 1.09 19.98 1.07
C ILE A 71 0.84 21.15 2.00
N ARG A 72 0.57 22.32 1.41
CA ARG A 72 0.46 23.58 2.14
C ARG A 72 -0.89 24.23 1.93
N ALA A 73 -1.64 24.38 3.02
CA ALA A 73 -2.83 25.21 3.06
C ALA A 73 -2.45 26.66 3.41
N LYS A 74 -3.06 27.64 2.72
CA LYS A 74 -2.77 29.06 2.87
C LYS A 74 -4.07 29.85 3.05
N ASN A 75 -4.03 30.87 3.89
CA ASN A 75 -5.06 31.90 3.94
C ASN A 75 -4.72 32.96 2.91
N GLU A 76 -5.19 32.76 1.69
CA GLU A 76 -5.02 33.68 0.57
C GLU A 76 -6.26 33.61 -0.32
N PRO A 77 -6.85 34.75 -0.70
CA PRO A 77 -7.98 34.77 -1.62
C PRO A 77 -7.58 34.24 -3.00
N ILE A 78 -8.33 33.24 -3.47
CA ILE A 78 -8.20 32.69 -4.80
C ILE A 78 -9.59 32.40 -5.39
N PHE A 79 -9.92 33.02 -6.53
CA PHE A 79 -11.28 32.98 -7.08
C PHE A 79 -12.34 33.34 -6.01
N ASN A 80 -13.26 32.43 -5.75
CA ASN A 80 -14.33 32.59 -4.75
C ASN A 80 -14.02 31.95 -3.40
N SER A 81 -12.77 31.52 -3.17
CA SER A 81 -12.31 30.90 -1.92
C SER A 81 -11.36 31.81 -1.17
N GLN A 82 -11.43 31.79 0.17
CA GLN A 82 -10.49 32.52 1.04
C GLN A 82 -9.19 31.75 1.29
N TYR A 83 -9.19 30.44 1.01
CA TYR A 83 -8.07 29.54 1.27
C TYR A 83 -7.67 28.81 0.01
N SER A 84 -6.37 28.58 -0.14
CA SER A 84 -5.81 27.66 -1.14
C SER A 84 -5.17 26.45 -0.46
N SER A 85 -5.16 25.32 -1.15
CA SER A 85 -4.50 24.09 -0.72
C SER A 85 -4.17 23.20 -1.91
N ALA A 86 -3.70 21.97 -1.68
CA ALA A 86 -3.55 20.96 -2.72
C ALA A 86 -4.23 19.65 -2.34
N ARG A 87 -4.73 18.96 -3.38
CA ARG A 87 -5.23 17.59 -3.33
C ARG A 87 -4.60 16.81 -4.47
N MET A 88 -3.84 15.78 -4.12
CA MET A 88 -3.07 14.95 -5.04
C MET A 88 -3.66 13.54 -5.05
N ILE A 89 -3.75 12.93 -6.24
CA ILE A 89 -4.32 11.60 -6.42
C ILE A 89 -3.43 10.74 -7.31
N SER A 90 -3.39 9.43 -7.07
CA SER A 90 -2.71 8.46 -7.94
C SER A 90 -3.65 7.80 -8.96
N LYS A 91 -4.91 8.21 -9.06
CA LYS A 91 -5.93 7.63 -9.95
C LYS A 91 -5.45 7.56 -11.41
N GLY A 92 -5.59 6.37 -12.03
CA GLY A 92 -5.16 6.13 -13.41
C GLY A 92 -3.64 6.08 -13.62
N LYS A 93 -2.85 6.15 -12.54
CA LYS A 93 -1.39 6.06 -12.54
C LYS A 93 -0.89 4.92 -11.67
N PHE A 94 -1.37 4.86 -10.45
CA PHE A 94 -1.13 3.75 -9.54
C PHE A 94 -2.40 3.42 -8.76
N GLU A 95 -2.83 2.18 -8.88
CA GLU A 95 -3.97 1.60 -8.19
C GLU A 95 -3.56 0.22 -7.68
N PHE A 96 -4.06 -0.18 -6.52
CA PHE A 96 -3.73 -1.47 -5.96
C PHE A 96 -4.92 -2.09 -5.21
N ARG A 97 -4.86 -3.38 -5.02
CA ARG A 97 -5.79 -4.15 -4.21
C ARG A 97 -4.99 -5.06 -3.30
N TYR A 98 -5.34 -5.09 -2.02
CA TYR A 98 -4.63 -5.84 -0.97
C TYR A 98 -3.15 -5.49 -0.82
N GLY A 99 -2.60 -5.89 0.30
CA GLY A 99 -1.22 -5.62 0.67
C GLY A 99 -1.12 -4.71 1.90
N ARG A 100 0.02 -4.09 2.09
CA ARG A 100 0.25 -3.08 3.11
C ARG A 100 0.61 -1.77 2.42
N ILE A 101 -0.09 -0.70 2.75
CA ILE A 101 0.35 0.66 2.43
C ILE A 101 0.79 1.35 3.72
N GLU A 102 1.85 2.14 3.64
CA GLU A 102 2.30 2.97 4.75
C GLU A 102 2.85 4.31 4.25
N ALA A 103 2.69 5.33 5.05
CA ALA A 103 3.30 6.64 4.84
C ALA A 103 3.84 7.17 6.16
N ARG A 104 4.98 7.89 6.10
CA ARG A 104 5.51 8.60 7.26
C ARG A 104 5.17 10.07 7.13
N ILE A 105 4.29 10.54 8.01
CA ILE A 105 3.64 11.85 7.89
C ILE A 105 3.70 12.62 9.21
N LYS A 106 3.84 13.93 9.09
CA LYS A 106 3.64 14.93 10.13
C LYS A 106 2.59 15.91 9.66
N VAL A 107 1.60 16.22 10.50
CA VAL A 107 0.48 17.09 10.12
C VAL A 107 0.46 18.39 10.92
N PRO A 108 -0.10 19.47 10.37
CA PRO A 108 -0.30 20.72 11.09
C PRO A 108 -1.51 20.60 12.03
N MET A 109 -1.47 21.31 13.14
CA MET A 109 -2.60 21.51 14.03
C MET A 109 -3.21 22.91 13.82
N GLY A 110 -4.51 23.02 13.99
CA GLY A 110 -5.23 24.29 13.94
C GLY A 110 -6.73 24.09 13.68
N GLN A 111 -7.57 24.83 14.41
CA GLN A 111 -9.00 24.79 14.20
C GLN A 111 -9.35 24.94 12.70
N GLY A 112 -10.19 24.05 12.18
CA GLY A 112 -10.61 24.07 10.78
C GLY A 112 -9.60 23.49 9.78
N LEU A 113 -8.47 22.93 10.23
CA LEU A 113 -7.57 22.16 9.37
C LEU A 113 -7.97 20.68 9.38
N TRP A 114 -7.88 20.03 8.20
CA TRP A 114 -8.24 18.64 8.01
C TRP A 114 -7.28 17.99 6.99
N PRO A 115 -6.08 17.64 7.40
CA PRO A 115 -5.15 16.83 6.61
C PRO A 115 -5.60 15.39 6.55
N ALA A 116 -5.42 14.73 5.37
CA ALA A 116 -5.81 13.35 5.14
C ALA A 116 -4.82 12.60 4.21
N PHE A 117 -4.62 11.33 4.54
CA PHE A 117 -4.01 10.28 3.72
C PHE A 117 -4.98 9.10 3.66
N TRP A 118 -5.53 8.85 2.49
CA TRP A 118 -6.68 7.99 2.32
C TRP A 118 -6.72 7.32 0.95
N LEU A 119 -7.64 6.39 0.78
CA LEU A 119 -7.84 5.59 -0.42
C LEU A 119 -9.28 5.71 -0.90
N LEU A 120 -9.49 5.73 -2.22
CA LEU A 120 -10.80 5.75 -2.82
C LEU A 120 -10.89 4.71 -3.93
N GLY A 121 -12.05 4.06 -4.06
CA GLY A 121 -12.27 3.02 -5.05
C GLY A 121 -12.02 3.50 -6.47
N ALA A 122 -11.20 2.76 -7.24
CA ALA A 122 -10.80 3.14 -8.59
C ALA A 122 -11.98 3.25 -9.57
N ASN A 123 -13.07 2.56 -9.26
CA ASN A 123 -14.32 2.58 -10.03
C ASN A 123 -15.26 3.76 -9.72
N ILE A 124 -14.82 4.78 -8.95
CA ILE A 124 -15.61 5.97 -8.56
C ILE A 124 -16.32 6.65 -9.74
N SER A 125 -15.73 6.61 -10.94
CA SER A 125 -16.33 7.20 -12.14
C SER A 125 -17.50 6.40 -12.71
N GLN A 126 -17.66 5.13 -12.30
CA GLN A 126 -18.72 4.23 -12.75
C GLN A 126 -19.88 4.11 -11.74
N VAL A 127 -19.55 4.04 -10.43
CA VAL A 127 -20.54 3.70 -9.40
C VAL A 127 -20.81 4.82 -8.40
N SER A 128 -20.05 5.91 -8.42
CA SER A 128 -20.10 7.03 -7.47
C SER A 128 -19.78 6.63 -6.01
N TRP A 129 -19.67 7.63 -5.14
CA TRP A 129 -19.56 7.47 -3.69
C TRP A 129 -20.94 7.32 -3.03
N PRO A 130 -21.14 6.47 -1.98
CA PRO A 130 -20.12 5.65 -1.30
C PRO A 130 -19.93 4.23 -1.87
N VAL A 131 -20.60 3.89 -2.99
CA VAL A 131 -20.58 2.54 -3.60
C VAL A 131 -19.19 2.12 -4.07
N CYS A 132 -18.31 3.08 -4.38
CA CYS A 132 -16.92 2.78 -4.73
C CYS A 132 -16.05 2.33 -3.54
N GLY A 133 -16.50 2.61 -2.30
CA GLY A 133 -15.72 2.42 -1.08
C GLY A 133 -14.67 3.51 -0.86
N GLU A 134 -14.38 3.81 0.42
CA GLU A 134 -13.35 4.74 0.87
C GLU A 134 -12.68 4.20 2.12
N VAL A 135 -11.38 4.42 2.26
CA VAL A 135 -10.59 4.03 3.45
C VAL A 135 -9.71 5.19 3.86
N ASP A 136 -9.95 5.73 5.03
CA ASP A 136 -9.16 6.81 5.61
C ASP A 136 -8.10 6.19 6.54
N ILE A 137 -6.84 6.26 6.12
CA ILE A 137 -5.72 5.69 6.87
C ILE A 137 -5.27 6.65 7.97
N MET A 138 -5.17 7.93 7.60
CA MET A 138 -4.87 9.02 8.50
C MET A 138 -5.75 10.22 8.20
N GLU A 139 -6.56 10.60 9.17
CA GLU A 139 -7.23 11.89 9.23
C GLU A 139 -6.95 12.56 10.56
N HIS A 140 -6.76 13.88 10.52
CA HIS A 140 -6.62 14.69 11.70
C HIS A 140 -7.49 15.94 11.59
N ILE A 141 -8.10 16.36 12.69
CA ILE A 141 -8.90 17.58 12.74
C ILE A 141 -8.48 18.52 13.87
N GLY A 142 -8.40 19.77 13.51
CA GLY A 142 -8.28 20.85 14.49
C GLY A 142 -7.04 20.76 15.38
N ASN A 143 -7.24 20.76 16.68
CA ASN A 143 -6.18 20.72 17.70
C ASN A 143 -6.21 19.41 18.51
N GLU A 144 -6.77 18.35 17.95
CA GLU A 144 -6.88 17.08 18.66
C GLU A 144 -5.57 16.28 18.61
N TYR A 145 -5.26 15.58 19.67
CA TYR A 145 -4.11 14.65 19.74
C TYR A 145 -4.57 13.23 19.37
N GLN A 146 -5.21 13.14 18.18
CA GLN A 146 -5.82 11.91 17.67
C GLN A 146 -5.55 11.75 16.17
N ASN A 147 -5.34 10.51 15.76
CA ASN A 147 -5.53 10.05 14.41
C ASN A 147 -6.86 9.31 14.29
N TYR A 148 -7.58 9.52 13.21
CA TYR A 148 -8.81 8.81 12.89
C TYR A 148 -8.56 7.88 11.70
N GLY A 149 -8.97 6.63 11.86
CA GLY A 149 -8.99 5.63 10.79
C GLY A 149 -10.42 5.18 10.56
N THR A 150 -10.91 5.35 9.34
CA THR A 150 -12.32 5.16 9.01
C THR A 150 -12.45 4.37 7.70
N PHE A 151 -13.59 3.78 7.45
CA PHE A 151 -13.97 3.30 6.13
C PHE A 151 -15.44 3.59 5.87
N HIS A 152 -15.74 3.95 4.62
CA HIS A 152 -17.08 4.32 4.15
C HIS A 152 -17.52 3.37 3.04
N PHE A 153 -18.79 2.93 3.10
CA PHE A 153 -19.34 1.94 2.19
C PHE A 153 -20.85 2.09 2.00
N ASP A 154 -21.40 1.39 1.01
CA ASP A 154 -22.84 1.34 0.80
C ASP A 154 -23.45 0.08 1.44
N SER A 155 -24.42 0.28 2.31
CA SER A 155 -25.27 -0.80 2.79
C SER A 155 -26.68 -0.27 2.98
N LEU A 156 -27.45 -0.25 1.87
CA LEU A 156 -28.76 0.40 1.80
C LEU A 156 -28.65 1.91 2.16
N GLY A 157 -27.64 2.58 1.62
CA GLY A 157 -27.23 3.94 1.88
C GLY A 157 -25.88 4.01 2.58
N HIS A 158 -25.31 5.22 2.67
CA HIS A 158 -23.99 5.46 3.25
C HIS A 158 -23.89 4.93 4.68
N ARG A 159 -22.84 4.15 4.92
CA ARG A 159 -22.39 3.66 6.23
C ARG A 159 -20.93 3.98 6.41
N TYR A 160 -20.52 4.16 7.66
CA TYR A 160 -19.11 4.27 8.02
C TYR A 160 -18.85 3.65 9.40
N HIS A 161 -17.63 3.18 9.59
CA HIS A 161 -17.12 2.72 10.88
C HIS A 161 -15.65 3.12 10.97
N GLY A 162 -15.17 3.35 12.17
CA GLY A 162 -13.79 3.73 12.41
C GLY A 162 -13.42 3.66 13.88
N ASN A 163 -12.15 3.98 14.14
CA ASN A 163 -11.62 4.13 15.48
C ASN A 163 -10.54 5.22 15.47
N SER A 164 -10.11 5.66 16.64
CA SER A 164 -9.05 6.66 16.80
C SER A 164 -7.86 6.10 17.56
N TYR A 165 -6.70 6.74 17.36
CA TYR A 165 -5.45 6.45 18.05
C TYR A 165 -4.82 7.72 18.58
N SER A 166 -4.54 7.78 19.89
CA SER A 166 -3.96 8.97 20.54
C SER A 166 -2.47 9.09 20.21
N LEU A 167 -2.06 10.24 19.68
CA LEU A 167 -0.67 10.57 19.33
C LEU A 167 -0.45 12.08 19.32
N ASP A 168 0.80 12.52 19.21
CA ASP A 168 1.14 13.91 18.91
C ASP A 168 1.30 14.09 17.39
N PRO A 169 0.31 14.65 16.67
CA PRO A 169 0.34 14.74 15.21
C PRO A 169 1.41 15.70 14.68
N THR A 170 2.02 16.51 15.55
CA THR A 170 3.10 17.44 15.18
C THR A 170 4.46 16.74 15.07
N LEU A 171 4.53 15.47 15.37
CA LEU A 171 5.70 14.61 15.16
C LEU A 171 5.48 13.73 13.93
N PHE A 172 6.56 13.18 13.36
CA PHE A 172 6.45 12.20 12.30
C PHE A 172 6.04 10.85 12.88
N HIS A 173 4.93 10.32 12.37
CA HIS A 173 4.45 8.97 12.65
C HIS A 173 4.34 8.16 11.38
N GLN A 174 4.46 6.83 11.48
CA GLN A 174 4.16 5.91 10.40
C GLN A 174 2.68 5.51 10.49
N TYR A 175 1.90 5.94 9.52
CA TYR A 175 0.50 5.52 9.36
C TYR A 175 0.45 4.40 8.35
N ALA A 176 -0.13 3.26 8.73
CA ALA A 176 -0.17 2.09 7.88
C ALA A 176 -1.54 1.43 7.85
N PHE A 177 -1.82 0.77 6.74
CA PHE A 177 -3.04 0.03 6.51
C PHE A 177 -2.68 -1.33 5.89
N VAL A 178 -3.08 -2.41 6.56
CA VAL A 178 -2.90 -3.78 6.09
C VAL A 178 -4.24 -4.29 5.60
N TRP A 179 -4.28 -4.67 4.34
CA TRP A 179 -5.48 -5.05 3.64
C TRP A 179 -5.32 -6.44 3.00
N THR A 180 -6.14 -7.37 3.44
CA THR A 180 -6.16 -8.77 2.97
C THR A 180 -7.55 -9.10 2.39
N PRO A 181 -7.72 -10.25 1.74
CA PRO A 181 -9.06 -10.69 1.30
C PRO A 181 -10.08 -10.87 2.43
N THR A 182 -9.64 -10.89 3.68
CA THR A 182 -10.54 -11.14 4.82
C THR A 182 -10.56 -10.02 5.84
N THR A 183 -9.55 -9.14 5.87
CA THR A 183 -9.42 -8.12 6.91
C THR A 183 -8.85 -6.81 6.38
N MET A 184 -9.26 -5.72 7.00
CA MET A 184 -8.63 -4.40 6.94
C MET A 184 -8.15 -4.03 8.33
N THR A 185 -6.89 -3.58 8.48
CA THR A 185 -6.29 -3.25 9.78
C THR A 185 -5.51 -1.94 9.70
N TRP A 186 -5.82 -0.98 10.56
CA TRP A 186 -5.15 0.31 10.71
C TRP A 186 -4.09 0.26 11.79
N LEU A 187 -2.91 0.82 11.51
CA LEU A 187 -1.78 0.86 12.43
C LEU A 187 -1.17 2.26 12.48
N VAL A 188 -0.68 2.62 13.66
CA VAL A 188 0.20 3.77 13.87
C VAL A 188 1.48 3.28 14.52
N ASP A 189 2.65 3.62 13.95
CA ASP A 189 3.97 3.19 14.42
C ASP A 189 4.05 1.67 14.64
N ASN A 190 3.49 0.91 13.68
CA ASN A 190 3.32 -0.55 13.71
C ASN A 190 2.39 -1.10 14.82
N ASN A 191 1.71 -0.25 15.59
CA ASN A 191 0.72 -0.68 16.57
C ASN A 191 -0.67 -0.75 15.94
N PRO A 192 -1.30 -1.92 15.80
CA PRO A 192 -2.65 -2.03 15.28
C PRO A 192 -3.64 -1.49 16.32
N TYR A 193 -4.57 -0.64 15.88
CA TYR A 193 -5.58 -0.06 16.78
C TYR A 193 -7.02 -0.30 16.31
N TYR A 194 -7.20 -0.68 15.05
CA TYR A 194 -8.51 -1.00 14.49
C TYR A 194 -8.39 -2.11 13.47
N SER A 195 -9.35 -3.04 13.49
CA SER A 195 -9.42 -4.12 12.48
C SER A 195 -10.87 -4.49 12.20
N VAL A 196 -11.18 -4.78 10.95
CA VAL A 196 -12.52 -5.17 10.51
C VAL A 196 -12.47 -6.37 9.57
N ASN A 197 -13.46 -7.28 9.72
CA ASN A 197 -13.65 -8.40 8.80
C ASN A 197 -14.38 -7.93 7.54
N ILE A 198 -13.80 -8.22 6.38
CA ILE A 198 -14.35 -7.93 5.05
C ILE A 198 -14.52 -9.18 4.19
N THR A 199 -14.52 -10.38 4.80
CA THR A 199 -14.74 -11.62 4.03
C THR A 199 -15.98 -11.50 3.16
N ASN A 200 -15.90 -11.91 1.89
CA ASN A 200 -17.00 -11.86 0.93
C ASN A 200 -18.31 -12.38 1.52
N GLY A 201 -19.41 -11.67 1.25
CA GLY A 201 -20.75 -11.99 1.76
C GLY A 201 -20.98 -11.60 3.22
N ILE A 202 -20.03 -10.92 3.89
CA ILE A 202 -20.20 -10.43 5.25
C ILE A 202 -20.36 -8.92 5.26
N GLY A 203 -21.59 -8.46 5.49
CA GLY A 203 -21.92 -7.08 5.84
C GLY A 203 -21.81 -6.06 4.70
N ASN A 204 -22.05 -6.50 3.45
CA ASN A 204 -22.05 -5.63 2.26
C ASN A 204 -20.80 -4.75 2.18
N LYS A 205 -19.65 -5.40 1.98
CA LYS A 205 -18.33 -4.75 1.90
C LYS A 205 -17.56 -5.20 0.66
N GLU A 206 -18.28 -5.55 -0.41
CA GLU A 206 -17.75 -6.09 -1.66
C GLU A 206 -16.85 -5.08 -2.38
N GLU A 207 -17.07 -3.76 -2.21
CA GLU A 207 -16.24 -2.70 -2.73
C GLU A 207 -14.78 -2.79 -2.26
N PHE A 208 -14.55 -3.30 -1.04
CA PHE A 208 -13.19 -3.50 -0.50
C PHE A 208 -12.46 -4.72 -1.09
N HIS A 209 -13.00 -5.34 -2.12
CA HIS A 209 -12.34 -6.35 -2.94
C HIS A 209 -11.99 -5.86 -4.34
N LEU A 210 -12.12 -4.55 -4.58
CA LEU A 210 -11.77 -3.88 -5.84
C LEU A 210 -10.50 -3.03 -5.67
N PRO A 211 -9.84 -2.58 -6.76
CA PRO A 211 -8.68 -1.69 -6.66
C PRO A 211 -9.03 -0.30 -6.10
N PHE A 212 -8.09 0.29 -5.36
CA PHE A 212 -8.16 1.64 -4.80
C PHE A 212 -6.95 2.45 -5.24
N PHE A 213 -7.11 3.77 -5.31
CA PHE A 213 -6.02 4.73 -5.52
C PHE A 213 -5.80 5.60 -4.28
N ILE A 214 -4.62 6.25 -4.22
CA ILE A 214 -4.15 7.02 -3.08
C ILE A 214 -4.54 8.48 -3.22
N LEU A 215 -4.92 9.12 -2.10
CA LEU A 215 -5.19 10.55 -2.02
C LEU A 215 -4.44 11.18 -0.84
N LEU A 216 -4.00 12.42 -1.06
CA LEU A 216 -3.33 13.27 -0.08
C LEU A 216 -3.89 14.68 -0.19
N ASN A 217 -4.33 15.27 0.92
CA ASN A 217 -4.79 16.66 0.91
C ASN A 217 -4.74 17.31 2.30
N ILE A 218 -4.84 18.64 2.33
CA ILE A 218 -5.30 19.38 3.50
C ILE A 218 -6.59 20.10 3.10
N ALA A 219 -7.72 19.70 3.64
CA ALA A 219 -8.94 20.47 3.58
C ALA A 219 -8.90 21.61 4.62
N VAL A 220 -9.60 22.71 4.33
CA VAL A 220 -9.75 23.85 5.21
C VAL A 220 -11.24 24.11 5.41
N GLY A 221 -11.68 24.10 6.66
CA GLY A 221 -13.10 24.15 6.97
C GLY A 221 -13.82 22.85 6.63
N GLY A 222 -15.12 22.88 6.71
CA GLY A 222 -15.99 21.74 6.41
C GLY A 222 -16.88 21.35 7.58
N ASN A 223 -17.71 20.33 7.33
CA ASN A 223 -18.71 19.89 8.29
C ASN A 223 -18.12 19.34 9.59
N TRP A 224 -16.95 18.69 9.50
CA TRP A 224 -16.32 18.02 10.63
C TRP A 224 -15.35 18.92 11.41
N PRO A 225 -14.32 19.53 10.79
CA PRO A 225 -13.37 20.38 11.52
C PRO A 225 -13.94 21.75 11.88
N GLY A 226 -15.08 22.16 11.29
CA GLY A 226 -15.61 23.52 11.37
C GLY A 226 -14.73 24.52 10.62
N SER A 227 -15.01 25.79 10.77
CA SER A 227 -14.23 26.86 10.12
C SER A 227 -12.95 27.18 10.89
N PRO A 228 -11.87 27.62 10.20
CA PRO A 228 -10.68 28.18 10.85
C PRO A 228 -11.06 29.32 11.80
N SER A 229 -10.33 29.45 12.90
CA SER A 229 -10.44 30.55 13.85
C SER A 229 -9.33 31.58 13.62
N THR A 230 -9.39 32.70 14.33
CA THR A 230 -8.32 33.71 14.29
C THR A 230 -6.99 33.21 14.87
N SER A 231 -7.01 32.11 15.63
CA SER A 231 -5.80 31.47 16.16
C SER A 231 -5.23 30.40 15.23
N THR A 232 -5.91 30.04 14.13
CA THR A 232 -5.40 29.09 13.15
C THR A 232 -4.23 29.71 12.39
N ILE A 233 -3.06 29.07 12.46
CA ILE A 233 -1.83 29.57 11.85
C ILE A 233 -1.74 29.09 10.40
N PHE A 234 -1.54 30.04 9.51
CA PHE A 234 -1.22 29.79 8.10
C PHE A 234 0.14 30.42 7.73
N PRO A 235 0.91 29.85 6.79
CA PRO A 235 0.62 28.60 6.09
C PRO A 235 0.69 27.39 7.01
N ALA A 236 -0.17 26.39 6.76
CA ALA A 236 -0.20 25.12 7.47
C ALA A 236 0.28 24.00 6.54
N GLU A 237 1.23 23.18 6.98
CA GLU A 237 1.89 22.17 6.15
C GLU A 237 1.75 20.75 6.69
N MET A 238 1.28 19.84 5.85
CA MET A 238 1.46 18.41 5.99
C MET A 238 2.77 18.01 5.30
N GLN A 239 3.62 17.29 6.00
CA GLN A 239 4.93 16.85 5.51
C GLN A 239 4.93 15.32 5.40
N ILE A 240 5.22 14.80 4.22
CA ILE A 240 5.25 13.37 3.92
C ILE A 240 6.68 12.99 3.51
N ASP A 241 7.27 12.06 4.24
CA ASP A 241 8.63 11.54 4.02
C ASP A 241 8.64 10.50 2.90
N TYR A 242 7.74 9.55 2.99
CA TYR A 242 7.56 8.52 1.96
C TYR A 242 6.13 7.97 1.96
N ILE A 243 5.77 7.34 0.83
CA ILE A 243 4.64 6.43 0.73
C ILE A 243 5.15 5.13 0.10
N ARG A 244 4.83 3.99 0.72
CA ARG A 244 5.26 2.66 0.27
C ARG A 244 4.07 1.71 0.25
N VAL A 245 3.97 0.93 -0.81
CA VAL A 245 3.00 -0.15 -0.94
C VAL A 245 3.75 -1.46 -1.06
N TYR A 246 3.38 -2.40 -0.22
CA TYR A 246 3.95 -3.74 -0.18
C TYR A 246 2.87 -4.77 -0.53
N LYS A 247 3.28 -5.81 -1.23
CA LYS A 247 2.44 -6.96 -1.53
C LYS A 247 2.91 -8.18 -0.75
N ASP A 248 1.95 -9.04 -0.42
CA ASP A 248 2.26 -10.35 0.13
C ASP A 248 2.85 -11.25 -0.97
N ASN A 249 3.86 -12.03 -0.64
CA ASN A 249 4.46 -13.00 -1.56
C ASN A 249 3.44 -14.01 -2.12
N SER A 250 2.34 -14.27 -1.43
CA SER A 250 1.25 -15.12 -1.93
C SER A 250 0.58 -14.56 -3.21
N GLU A 251 0.60 -13.24 -3.42
CA GLU A 251 0.08 -12.60 -4.64
C GLU A 251 1.02 -12.71 -5.85
N LEU A 252 2.29 -13.04 -5.63
CA LEU A 252 3.23 -13.33 -6.72
C LEU A 252 2.96 -14.68 -7.41
N GLY A 253 1.89 -15.37 -7.06
CA GLY A 253 1.63 -16.75 -7.51
C GLY A 253 2.56 -17.78 -6.86
N LEU A 254 3.37 -17.35 -5.90
CA LEU A 254 4.17 -18.19 -5.03
C LEU A 254 3.30 -18.58 -3.82
N ALA A 255 2.16 -19.24 -4.08
CA ALA A 255 1.41 -19.88 -3.01
C ALA A 255 2.33 -20.93 -2.35
N GLU A 256 2.78 -20.67 -1.12
CA GLU A 256 3.51 -21.64 -0.28
C GLU A 256 2.69 -22.93 -0.01
N ASN A 257 1.46 -23.04 -0.54
CA ASN A 257 0.56 -24.21 -0.43
C ASN A 257 0.14 -24.86 -1.74
N GLN A 258 0.70 -24.47 -2.89
CA GLN A 258 1.01 -25.50 -3.87
C GLN A 258 2.43 -25.93 -3.54
N GLU A 259 2.63 -27.18 -3.12
CA GLU A 259 3.92 -27.84 -3.16
C GLU A 259 4.57 -27.33 -4.44
N SER A 260 5.69 -26.58 -4.30
CA SER A 260 6.42 -26.07 -5.48
C SER A 260 6.72 -27.30 -6.31
N LEU A 261 5.91 -27.54 -7.35
CA LEU A 261 6.05 -28.74 -8.18
C LEU A 261 7.39 -28.77 -8.92
N VAL A 262 8.19 -27.71 -8.69
CA VAL A 262 9.57 -27.57 -9.16
C VAL A 262 10.46 -27.15 -7.99
N SER A 263 11.48 -27.94 -7.70
CA SER A 263 12.55 -27.59 -6.78
C SER A 263 13.83 -27.25 -7.54
N VAL A 264 14.65 -26.36 -6.94
CA VAL A 264 15.92 -25.93 -7.51
C VAL A 264 17.04 -26.04 -6.48
N TYR A 265 18.19 -26.60 -6.87
CA TYR A 265 19.37 -26.77 -6.01
C TYR A 265 20.67 -26.80 -6.80
N PRO A 266 21.81 -26.39 -6.20
CA PRO A 266 21.93 -25.79 -4.87
C PRO A 266 21.27 -24.44 -4.80
N ASN A 267 20.85 -24.03 -3.61
CA ASN A 267 20.32 -22.67 -3.36
C ASN A 267 20.87 -22.22 -1.99
N PRO A 268 21.85 -21.31 -1.95
CA PRO A 268 22.36 -20.46 -3.06
C PRO A 268 23.06 -21.23 -4.18
N ALA A 269 22.98 -20.67 -5.41
CA ALA A 269 23.55 -21.27 -6.63
C ALA A 269 24.88 -20.63 -7.01
N GLY A 270 25.86 -21.48 -7.35
CA GLY A 270 27.12 -21.07 -7.96
C GLY A 270 26.98 -20.84 -9.48
N THR A 271 27.59 -21.71 -10.28
CA THR A 271 27.58 -21.59 -11.77
C THR A 271 26.43 -22.34 -12.43
N SER A 272 25.87 -23.36 -11.77
CA SER A 272 24.75 -24.15 -12.30
C SER A 272 23.67 -24.35 -11.25
N LEU A 273 22.46 -24.63 -11.71
CA LEU A 273 21.26 -24.83 -10.88
C LEU A 273 20.50 -26.03 -11.46
N LYS A 274 20.28 -27.04 -10.65
CA LYS A 274 19.44 -28.18 -11.04
C LYS A 274 17.99 -27.85 -10.82
N VAL A 275 17.15 -28.14 -11.81
CA VAL A 275 15.70 -27.92 -11.80
C VAL A 275 15.02 -29.29 -11.82
N GLN A 276 14.26 -29.59 -10.79
CA GLN A 276 13.58 -30.87 -10.63
C GLN A 276 12.08 -30.69 -10.47
N SER A 277 11.30 -31.34 -11.34
CA SER A 277 9.86 -31.48 -11.17
C SER A 277 9.55 -32.50 -10.09
N LEU A 278 8.70 -32.14 -9.12
CA LEU A 278 8.27 -33.03 -8.03
C LEU A 278 7.08 -33.92 -8.39
N ASN A 279 6.37 -33.62 -9.47
CA ASN A 279 5.22 -34.37 -9.98
C ASN A 279 5.52 -35.13 -11.27
N SER A 280 6.81 -35.33 -11.60
CA SER A 280 7.26 -35.97 -12.84
C SER A 280 6.81 -35.28 -14.14
N ALA A 281 6.38 -34.02 -14.09
CA ALA A 281 6.08 -33.24 -15.29
C ALA A 281 7.37 -32.96 -16.07
N ILE A 282 7.31 -33.09 -17.38
CA ILE A 282 8.45 -32.75 -18.25
C ILE A 282 8.45 -31.24 -18.46
N ILE A 283 9.55 -30.58 -18.06
CA ILE A 283 9.72 -29.14 -18.21
C ILE A 283 10.22 -28.85 -19.62
N LYS A 284 9.50 -28.00 -20.35
CA LYS A 284 9.74 -27.62 -21.73
C LYS A 284 10.56 -26.32 -21.82
N ASP A 285 10.20 -25.31 -21.04
CA ASP A 285 10.81 -23.99 -21.07
C ASP A 285 11.14 -23.49 -19.67
N ILE A 286 12.28 -22.78 -19.53
CA ILE A 286 12.68 -22.12 -18.30
C ILE A 286 13.00 -20.65 -18.59
N THR A 287 12.37 -19.75 -17.87
CA THR A 287 12.64 -18.31 -17.91
C THR A 287 13.18 -17.84 -16.57
N ILE A 288 14.25 -17.04 -16.59
CA ILE A 288 14.81 -16.37 -15.39
C ILE A 288 14.43 -14.90 -15.39
N THR A 289 13.96 -14.43 -14.24
CA THR A 289 13.57 -13.04 -14.01
C THR A 289 14.31 -12.50 -12.79
N SER A 290 14.82 -11.27 -12.84
CA SER A 290 15.45 -10.61 -11.70
C SER A 290 14.42 -10.22 -10.62
N SER A 291 14.90 -9.86 -9.43
CA SER A 291 14.05 -9.34 -8.35
C SER A 291 13.33 -8.03 -8.69
N SER A 292 13.78 -7.29 -9.72
CA SER A 292 13.11 -6.08 -10.24
C SER A 292 12.05 -6.39 -11.31
N GLY A 293 11.77 -7.69 -11.60
CA GLY A 293 10.80 -8.10 -12.63
C GLY A 293 11.34 -8.11 -14.06
N GLN A 294 12.62 -7.80 -14.27
CA GLN A 294 13.23 -7.85 -15.60
C GLN A 294 13.50 -9.30 -16.02
N THR A 295 12.98 -9.71 -17.17
CA THR A 295 13.32 -11.00 -17.79
C THR A 295 14.78 -10.99 -18.26
N ILE A 296 15.60 -11.88 -17.69
CA ILE A 296 17.00 -12.04 -18.04
C ILE A 296 17.13 -12.90 -19.31
N GLY A 297 16.28 -13.90 -19.45
CA GLY A 297 16.24 -14.77 -20.62
C GLY A 297 15.72 -16.16 -20.32
N THR A 298 15.62 -16.97 -21.39
CA THR A 298 15.31 -18.40 -21.31
C THR A 298 16.59 -19.20 -21.13
N ARG A 299 16.47 -20.37 -20.48
CA ARG A 299 17.58 -21.32 -20.27
C ARG A 299 17.19 -22.71 -20.75
N ALA A 300 18.11 -23.35 -21.44
CA ALA A 300 17.96 -24.75 -21.82
C ALA A 300 18.40 -25.66 -20.65
N ILE A 301 17.63 -26.71 -20.41
CA ILE A 301 18.00 -27.77 -19.47
C ILE A 301 18.96 -28.72 -20.17
N ASN A 302 20.09 -29.01 -19.55
CA ASN A 302 21.02 -30.04 -20.03
C ASN A 302 20.52 -31.47 -19.70
N LEU A 303 21.22 -32.48 -20.19
CA LEU A 303 20.88 -33.89 -19.95
C LEU A 303 20.92 -34.33 -18.48
N LEU A 304 21.52 -33.52 -17.60
CA LEU A 304 21.58 -33.74 -16.14
C LEU A 304 20.45 -33.03 -15.38
N GLY A 305 19.57 -32.33 -16.09
CA GLY A 305 18.50 -31.53 -15.48
C GLY A 305 18.96 -30.17 -14.93
N GLU A 306 20.11 -29.67 -15.41
CA GLU A 306 20.71 -28.42 -14.93
C GLU A 306 20.60 -27.28 -15.94
N ILE A 307 20.57 -26.07 -15.44
CA ILE A 307 20.67 -24.81 -16.22
C ILE A 307 21.95 -24.07 -15.81
N ASP A 308 22.54 -23.37 -16.76
CA ASP A 308 23.68 -22.48 -16.53
C ASP A 308 23.19 -21.13 -15.98
N VAL A 309 23.80 -20.69 -14.89
CA VAL A 309 23.54 -19.42 -14.22
C VAL A 309 24.82 -18.64 -13.91
N ALA A 310 25.94 -19.04 -14.55
CA ALA A 310 27.27 -18.45 -14.31
C ALA A 310 27.32 -16.96 -14.72
N ASP A 311 26.54 -16.56 -15.69
CA ASP A 311 26.43 -15.19 -16.21
C ASP A 311 25.62 -14.22 -15.33
N LEU A 312 24.92 -14.75 -14.30
CA LEU A 312 24.13 -13.93 -13.41
C LEU A 312 24.99 -13.28 -12.32
N LEU A 313 24.66 -12.02 -12.02
CA LEU A 313 25.24 -11.32 -10.87
C LEU A 313 24.69 -11.89 -9.55
N PRO A 314 25.42 -11.77 -8.41
CA PRO A 314 24.87 -12.13 -7.11
C PRO A 314 23.55 -11.43 -6.82
N GLY A 315 22.54 -12.19 -6.35
CA GLY A 315 21.23 -11.64 -6.07
C GLY A 315 20.11 -12.67 -6.06
N LEU A 316 18.89 -12.19 -5.81
CA LEU A 316 17.66 -12.99 -5.85
C LEU A 316 17.08 -13.02 -7.27
N TYR A 317 16.75 -14.22 -7.74
CA TYR A 317 16.14 -14.48 -9.03
C TYR A 317 14.91 -15.37 -8.90
N PHE A 318 14.00 -15.25 -9.86
CA PHE A 318 12.82 -16.10 -10.03
C PHE A 318 13.00 -16.97 -11.27
N ILE A 319 12.57 -18.21 -11.16
CA ILE A 319 12.50 -19.16 -12.26
C ILE A 319 11.04 -19.46 -12.53
N THR A 320 10.62 -19.34 -13.77
CA THR A 320 9.34 -19.84 -14.28
C THR A 320 9.60 -20.97 -15.25
N CYS A 321 9.07 -22.15 -14.93
CA CYS A 321 9.15 -23.35 -15.76
C CYS A 321 7.78 -23.60 -16.39
N ILE A 322 7.73 -24.01 -17.65
CA ILE A 322 6.51 -24.40 -18.36
C ILE A 322 6.61 -25.88 -18.70
N ASP A 323 5.57 -26.65 -18.40
CA ASP A 323 5.50 -28.08 -18.76
C ASP A 323 4.98 -28.30 -20.19
N GLU A 324 4.96 -29.55 -20.65
CA GLU A 324 4.43 -29.93 -21.98
C GLU A 324 2.93 -29.65 -22.14
N SER A 325 2.20 -29.40 -21.05
CA SER A 325 0.78 -29.03 -21.04
C SER A 325 0.56 -27.52 -20.95
N ASP A 326 1.62 -26.72 -21.17
CA ASP A 326 1.65 -25.26 -21.06
C ASP A 326 1.28 -24.72 -19.66
N ARG A 327 1.46 -25.51 -18.59
CA ARG A 327 1.22 -25.07 -17.22
C ARG A 327 2.49 -24.43 -16.66
N PRO A 328 2.41 -23.21 -16.10
CA PRO A 328 3.53 -22.54 -15.49
C PRO A 328 3.75 -23.01 -14.04
N TYR A 329 5.02 -23.15 -13.66
CA TYR A 329 5.49 -23.40 -12.29
C TYR A 329 6.58 -22.39 -11.96
N SER A 330 6.53 -21.75 -10.81
CA SER A 330 7.52 -20.75 -10.42
C SER A 330 8.19 -21.11 -9.10
N THR A 331 9.50 -20.82 -9.00
CA THR A 331 10.26 -20.90 -7.77
C THR A 331 11.35 -19.83 -7.77
N ARG A 332 12.15 -19.73 -6.71
CA ARG A 332 13.21 -18.72 -6.57
C ARG A 332 14.53 -19.34 -6.17
N PHE A 333 15.62 -18.66 -6.49
CA PHE A 333 16.95 -19.01 -5.99
C PHE A 333 17.80 -17.76 -5.72
N ILE A 334 18.81 -17.92 -4.89
CA ILE A 334 19.84 -16.92 -4.62
C ILE A 334 21.07 -17.29 -5.45
N LYS A 335 21.60 -16.34 -6.23
CA LYS A 335 22.89 -16.45 -6.91
C LYS A 335 23.96 -15.87 -6.01
N GLU A 336 25.04 -16.63 -5.78
CA GLU A 336 26.27 -16.19 -5.10
C GLU A 336 27.22 -15.45 -6.04
#